data_c683af0e4f11414bc7c50494d05c15a8
#
_entry.id   c683af0e4f11414bc7c50494d05c15a8
#
_cell.length_a   1.000
_cell.length_b   1.000
_cell.length_c   1.000
_cell.angle_alpha   90.00
_cell.angle_beta   90.00
_cell.angle_gamma   90.00
#
_symmetry.space_group_name_H-M   'P 1'
#
loop_
_entity.id
_entity.type
_entity.pdbx_description
1 polymer ?
#
loop_
_entity_poly.entity_id
_entity_poly.type
_entity_poly.pdbx_seq_one_letter_code
_entity_poly.pdbx_strand_id
1 'polypeptide(L)'
;MPILETIVCQTSKGKEARFERMVKSRIELSKRQSGCIAAWYGISNSDEFLFLIQIAYESMEQFHQIKKLVEATLDQKDGGLESCLTGPPLLGLFDIDANAINSVN
;
A
#
# COMPACT_ATOMS: atom_id res chain seq x y z
N MET A 1 -10.36 -10.34 -13.14
CA MET A 1 -9.56 -9.17 -13.44
C MET A 1 -8.63 -8.82 -12.29
N PRO A 2 -7.41 -8.42 -12.57
CA PRO A 2 -6.54 -7.91 -11.52
C PRO A 2 -7.10 -6.64 -10.89
N ILE A 3 -6.75 -6.43 -9.62
CA ILE A 3 -7.21 -5.29 -8.83
C ILE A 3 -5.99 -4.47 -8.42
N LEU A 4 -6.06 -3.16 -8.58
CA LEU A 4 -5.05 -2.25 -8.09
C LEU A 4 -5.61 -1.48 -6.89
N GLU A 5 -4.98 -1.68 -5.73
CA GLU A 5 -5.26 -0.86 -4.55
C GLU A 5 -4.37 0.36 -4.60
N THR A 6 -4.98 1.54 -4.48
CA THR A 6 -4.25 2.81 -4.48
C THR A 6 -4.57 3.57 -3.20
N ILE A 7 -3.53 3.99 -2.51
CA ILE A 7 -3.63 4.77 -1.28
C ILE A 7 -2.81 6.04 -1.47
N VAL A 8 -3.46 7.19 -1.32
CA VAL A 8 -2.77 8.47 -1.29
C VAL A 8 -2.99 9.06 0.11
N CYS A 9 -1.90 9.39 0.77
CA CYS A 9 -2.00 9.83 2.16
C CYS A 9 -0.90 10.82 2.50
N GLN A 10 -1.12 11.58 3.56
CA GLN A 10 -0.19 12.61 4.00
C GLN A 10 0.20 12.36 5.45
N THR A 11 1.50 12.30 5.70
CA THR A 11 2.03 12.06 7.04
C THR A 11 2.07 13.33 7.85
N SER A 12 2.01 13.17 9.18
CA SER A 12 2.30 14.26 10.10
C SER A 12 3.77 14.61 10.05
N LYS A 13 4.07 15.90 10.19
CA LYS A 13 5.45 16.38 10.24
C LYS A 13 6.22 15.68 11.37
N GLY A 14 7.40 15.16 11.05
CA GLY A 14 8.23 14.43 11.99
C GLY A 14 7.97 12.94 12.03
N LYS A 15 6.94 12.45 11.34
CA LYS A 15 6.62 11.02 11.29
C LYS A 15 6.90 10.38 9.92
N GLU A 16 7.43 11.12 8.97
CA GLU A 16 7.63 10.66 7.60
C GLU A 16 8.60 9.49 7.52
N ALA A 17 9.68 9.51 8.28
CA ALA A 17 10.65 8.40 8.28
C ALA A 17 10.05 7.13 8.87
N ARG A 18 9.29 7.25 9.95
CA ARG A 18 8.61 6.13 10.57
C ARG A 18 7.57 5.55 9.61
N PHE A 19 6.80 6.43 8.96
CA PHE A 19 5.78 6.02 8.02
C PHE A 19 6.40 5.26 6.84
N GLU A 20 7.50 5.74 6.31
CA GLU A 20 8.18 5.08 5.19
C GLU A 20 8.63 3.67 5.59
N ARG A 21 9.17 3.48 6.79
CA ARG A 21 9.55 2.15 7.28
C ARG A 21 8.34 1.22 7.37
N MET A 22 7.21 1.74 7.85
CA MET A 22 5.97 0.96 7.95
C MET A 22 5.46 0.55 6.56
N VAL A 23 5.51 1.46 5.60
CA VAL A 23 5.11 1.19 4.22
C VAL A 23 5.99 0.13 3.59
N LYS A 24 7.31 0.24 3.77
CA LYS A 24 8.25 -0.77 3.26
C LYS A 24 7.94 -2.16 3.81
N SER A 25 7.65 -2.26 5.10
CA SER A 25 7.29 -3.54 5.71
C SER A 25 6.02 -4.14 5.10
N ARG A 26 5.00 -3.31 4.86
CA ARG A 26 3.76 -3.76 4.22
C ARG A 26 4.00 -4.25 2.81
N ILE A 27 4.78 -3.51 2.04
CA ILE A 27 5.10 -3.88 0.66
C ILE A 27 5.85 -5.20 0.63
N GLU A 28 6.87 -5.37 1.47
CA GLU A 28 7.65 -6.60 1.53
C GLU A 28 6.78 -7.81 1.92
N LEU A 29 5.93 -7.65 2.93
CA LEU A 29 5.05 -8.73 3.35
C LEU A 29 4.03 -9.07 2.26
N SER A 30 3.43 -8.05 1.63
CA SER A 30 2.47 -8.27 0.55
C SER A 30 3.08 -9.01 -0.62
N LYS A 31 4.29 -8.63 -1.03
CA LYS A 31 5.00 -9.26 -2.16
C LYS A 31 5.25 -10.74 -1.95
N ARG A 32 5.38 -11.18 -0.71
CA ARG A 32 5.62 -12.59 -0.40
C ARG A 32 4.38 -13.45 -0.50
N GLN A 33 3.21 -12.83 -0.59
CA GLN A 33 1.95 -13.57 -0.61
C GLN A 33 1.61 -14.03 -2.02
N SER A 34 1.14 -15.28 -2.11
CA SER A 34 0.55 -15.77 -3.34
C SER A 34 -0.68 -14.92 -3.67
N GLY A 35 -0.78 -14.46 -4.90
CA GLY A 35 -1.89 -13.58 -5.33
C GLY A 35 -1.53 -12.10 -5.35
N CYS A 36 -0.37 -11.71 -4.86
CA CYS A 36 0.16 -10.36 -5.03
C CYS A 36 0.98 -10.33 -6.32
N ILE A 37 0.60 -9.48 -7.25
CA ILE A 37 1.30 -9.37 -8.55
C ILE A 37 2.48 -8.42 -8.43
N ALA A 38 2.28 -7.28 -7.78
CA ALA A 38 3.30 -6.24 -7.63
C ALA A 38 2.91 -5.30 -6.51
N ALA A 39 3.90 -4.62 -5.93
CA ALA A 39 3.66 -3.64 -4.89
C ALA A 39 4.79 -2.61 -4.91
N TRP A 40 4.43 -1.34 -4.77
CA TRP A 40 5.40 -0.25 -4.75
C TRP A 40 4.82 0.95 -4.00
N TYR A 41 5.69 1.89 -3.68
CA TYR A 41 5.28 3.17 -3.11
C TYR A 41 6.13 4.28 -3.70
N GLY A 42 5.65 5.50 -3.57
CA GLY A 42 6.38 6.68 -3.98
C GLY A 42 6.12 7.83 -3.02
N ILE A 43 7.03 8.78 -3.03
CA ILE A 43 6.93 10.02 -2.28
C ILE A 43 6.85 11.14 -3.31
N SER A 44 5.97 12.10 -3.09
CA SER A 44 5.84 13.24 -4.02
C SER A 44 7.17 13.98 -4.13
N ASN A 45 7.55 14.35 -5.36
CA ASN A 45 8.77 15.11 -5.59
C ASN A 45 8.67 16.57 -5.16
N SER A 46 7.46 17.03 -4.82
CA SER A 46 7.23 18.40 -4.37
C SER A 46 6.72 18.50 -2.93
N ASP A 47 6.41 17.36 -2.30
CA ASP A 47 5.89 17.33 -0.92
C ASP A 47 6.35 16.04 -0.24
N GLU A 48 7.35 16.15 0.62
CA GLU A 48 7.95 15.01 1.31
C GLU A 48 7.00 14.28 2.27
N PHE A 49 5.84 14.85 2.55
CA PHE A 49 4.82 14.24 3.42
C PHE A 49 3.74 13.51 2.64
N LEU A 50 3.72 13.62 1.31
CA LEU A 50 2.69 13.03 0.46
C LEU A 50 3.19 11.72 -0.13
N PHE A 51 2.49 10.63 0.19
CA PHE A 51 2.85 9.27 -0.21
C PHE A 51 1.80 8.66 -1.11
N LEU A 52 2.28 7.86 -2.06
CA LEU A 52 1.46 6.98 -2.90
C LEU A 52 1.86 5.54 -2.61
N ILE A 53 0.87 4.67 -2.35
CA ILE A 53 1.09 3.24 -2.17
C ILE A 53 0.19 2.51 -3.16
N GLN A 54 0.75 1.59 -3.93
CA GLN A 54 -0.03 0.80 -4.88
C GLN A 54 0.35 -0.66 -4.78
N ILE A 55 -0.66 -1.51 -4.70
CA ILE A 55 -0.50 -2.96 -4.63
C ILE A 55 -1.48 -3.59 -5.62
N ALA A 56 -0.96 -4.44 -6.50
CA ALA A 56 -1.76 -5.15 -7.49
C ALA A 56 -1.98 -6.59 -7.04
N TYR A 57 -3.24 -7.04 -7.12
CA TYR A 57 -3.67 -8.36 -6.71
C TYR A 57 -4.30 -9.10 -7.89
N GLU A 58 -4.22 -10.42 -7.89
CA GLU A 58 -4.80 -11.24 -8.96
C GLU A 58 -6.33 -11.15 -9.01
N SER A 59 -6.97 -10.93 -7.86
CA SER A 59 -8.43 -10.85 -7.73
C SER A 59 -8.85 -10.15 -6.45
N MET A 60 -10.13 -9.82 -6.33
CA MET A 60 -10.70 -9.28 -5.10
C MET A 60 -10.55 -10.25 -3.92
N GLU A 61 -10.66 -11.55 -4.19
CA GLU A 61 -10.48 -12.56 -3.14
C GLU A 61 -9.05 -12.48 -2.56
N GLN A 62 -8.05 -12.39 -3.41
CA GLN A 62 -6.66 -12.26 -2.99
C GLN A 62 -6.41 -10.95 -2.26
N PHE A 63 -7.01 -9.87 -2.74
CA PHE A 63 -6.95 -8.59 -2.03
C PHE A 63 -7.42 -8.73 -0.58
N HIS A 64 -8.60 -9.32 -0.36
CA HIS A 64 -9.14 -9.47 0.99
C HIS A 64 -8.26 -10.36 1.87
N GLN A 65 -7.76 -11.47 1.33
CA GLN A 65 -6.92 -12.41 2.09
C GLN A 65 -5.60 -11.78 2.49
N ILE A 66 -4.93 -11.13 1.55
CA ILE A 66 -3.62 -10.53 1.80
C ILE A 66 -3.74 -9.33 2.74
N LYS A 67 -4.73 -8.49 2.53
CA LYS A 67 -4.96 -7.33 3.39
C LYS A 67 -5.22 -7.74 4.84
N LYS A 68 -6.03 -8.76 5.04
CA LYS A 68 -6.32 -9.30 6.37
C LYS A 68 -5.05 -9.81 7.05
N LEU A 69 -4.21 -10.54 6.32
CA LEU A 69 -2.95 -11.07 6.85
C LEU A 69 -2.00 -9.94 7.22
N VAL A 70 -1.84 -8.95 6.34
CA VAL A 70 -0.93 -7.80 6.56
C VAL A 70 -1.38 -6.99 7.77
N GLU A 71 -2.66 -6.69 7.88
CA GLU A 71 -3.19 -5.96 9.03
C GLU A 71 -3.01 -6.74 10.33
N ALA A 72 -3.28 -8.03 10.33
CA ALA A 72 -3.12 -8.87 11.51
C ALA A 72 -1.66 -8.96 11.95
N THR A 73 -0.72 -8.96 11.00
CA THR A 73 0.70 -9.11 11.27
C THR A 73 1.36 -7.80 11.70
N LEU A 74 1.03 -6.70 11.06
CA LEU A 74 1.74 -5.43 11.24
C LEU A 74 1.00 -4.41 12.11
N ASP A 75 -0.32 -4.28 11.96
CA ASP A 75 -1.07 -3.19 12.60
C ASP A 75 -1.16 -3.35 14.11
N GLN A 76 -1.06 -4.56 14.63
CA GLN A 76 -1.08 -4.79 16.06
C GLN A 76 0.19 -4.30 16.76
N LYS A 77 1.30 -4.22 16.01
CA LYS A 77 2.59 -3.82 16.58
C LYS A 77 2.81 -2.32 16.60
N ASP A 78 2.32 -1.60 15.60
CA ASP A 78 2.68 -0.20 15.40
C ASP A 78 1.48 0.74 15.28
N GLY A 79 0.27 0.25 15.55
CA GLY A 79 -0.95 1.06 15.51
C GLY A 79 -1.47 1.35 14.12
N GLY A 80 -0.90 0.70 13.11
CA GLY A 80 -1.32 0.86 11.72
C GLY A 80 -0.79 2.15 11.09
N LEU A 81 -0.94 2.24 9.78
CA LEU A 81 -0.48 3.40 9.02
C LEU A 81 -1.14 4.70 9.48
N GLU A 82 -2.40 4.62 9.89
CA GLU A 82 -3.17 5.80 10.30
C GLU A 82 -2.55 6.56 11.46
N SER A 83 -1.77 5.89 12.31
CA SER A 83 -1.11 6.52 13.45
C SER A 83 -0.14 7.63 13.05
N CYS A 84 0.31 7.64 11.80
CA CYS A 84 1.27 8.61 11.27
C CYS A 84 0.63 9.68 10.38
N LEU A 85 -0.68 9.58 10.10
CA LEU A 85 -1.33 10.44 9.11
C LEU A 85 -1.93 11.69 9.74
N THR A 86 -2.02 12.76 8.94
CA THR A 86 -2.67 14.01 9.34
C THR A 86 -4.18 13.95 9.23
N GLY A 87 -4.70 13.00 8.43
CA GLY A 87 -6.12 12.83 8.20
C GLY A 87 -6.39 11.52 7.49
N PRO A 88 -7.65 11.26 7.11
CA PRO A 88 -7.97 10.01 6.43
C PRO A 88 -7.28 9.91 5.09
N PRO A 89 -6.79 8.71 4.71
CA PRO A 89 -6.20 8.50 3.40
C PRO A 89 -7.27 8.49 2.30
N LEU A 90 -6.85 8.82 1.09
CA LEU A 90 -7.68 8.60 -0.09
C LEU A 90 -7.43 7.18 -0.58
N LEU A 91 -8.48 6.36 -0.63
CA LEU A 91 -8.40 4.95 -0.98
C LEU A 91 -9.19 4.68 -2.25
N GLY A 92 -8.66 3.82 -3.11
CA GLY A 92 -9.37 3.36 -4.30
C GLY A 92 -8.98 1.93 -4.65
N LEU A 93 -9.95 1.19 -5.18
CA LEU A 93 -9.73 -0.13 -5.76
C LEU A 93 -10.17 -0.05 -7.21
N PHE A 94 -9.29 -0.46 -8.11
CA PHE A 94 -9.52 -0.33 -9.55
C PHE A 94 -9.36 -1.67 -10.24
N ASP A 95 -10.29 -1.98 -11.12
CA ASP A 95 -10.11 -3.08 -12.07
C ASP A 95 -9.11 -2.62 -13.12
N ILE A 96 -8.08 -3.41 -13.37
CA ILE A 96 -7.03 -3.03 -14.32
C ILE A 96 -6.83 -4.12 -15.37
N ASP A 97 -6.35 -3.71 -16.53
CA ASP A 97 -5.94 -4.63 -17.57
C ASP A 97 -4.67 -5.36 -17.12
N ALA A 98 -4.66 -6.68 -17.24
CA ALA A 98 -3.49 -7.48 -16.88
C ALA A 98 -2.23 -7.04 -17.63
N ASN A 99 -2.38 -6.56 -18.86
CA ASN A 99 -1.24 -6.07 -19.65
C ASN A 99 -0.63 -4.78 -19.13
N ALA A 100 -1.40 -3.97 -18.38
CA ALA A 100 -0.90 -2.73 -17.81
C ALA A 100 0.20 -3.00 -16.77
N ILE A 101 0.07 -4.08 -16.00
CA ILE A 101 1.05 -4.45 -14.98
C ILE A 101 2.35 -4.91 -15.63
N ASN A 102 2.24 -5.68 -16.71
CA ASN A 102 3.42 -6.17 -17.45
C ASN A 102 4.22 -5.02 -18.05
N SER A 103 3.57 -3.90 -18.39
CA SER A 103 4.26 -2.72 -18.93
C SER A 103 5.04 -1.95 -17.85
N VAL A 104 4.66 -2.06 -16.59
CA VAL A 104 5.30 -1.36 -15.47
C VAL A 104 6.52 -2.15 -14.99
N ASN A 105 6.45 -3.45 -15.10
CA ASN A 105 7.53 -4.35 -14.72
C ASN A 105 8.49 -4.60 -15.88
#